data_0058269359c2861d829fb597a472b111
#
_entry.id   0058269359c2861d829fb597a472b111
#
_cell.length_a   1.000
_cell.length_b   1.000
_cell.length_c   1.000
_cell.angle_alpha   90.00
_cell.angle_beta   90.00
_cell.angle_gamma   90.00
#
_symmetry.space_group_name_H-M   'P 1'
#
loop_
_entity.id
_entity.type
_entity.pdbx_description
1 polymer ?
#
loop_
_entity_poly.entity_id
_entity_poly.type
_entity_poly.pdbx_seq_one_letter_code
_entity_poly.pdbx_strand_id
1 'polypeptide(L)'
;MMLDRRSLLRSGAAAAAAAPFAGAPDVAGRPARAQAANTVRIGVLTDMSGPYRDLNGPASVACARAAVQEFGPRGFHVEVVVADHQNRPDVALNIARQWFDRDGVDMVVNLAASSVALALADLTREKNKVAVATSTATSDLTGRACTPNTVHWVFDTYMLARSTGGATVRAGGDTWFFVTADYAFGHALERDTAAFVRAAGGRVLGAARTPFPGTTDFSSFLVQAQASGAKVIGLANAGTDTTNCVKQAAEFGLARRGVRLASLLMFLPDVHSLGLADCQGLVCTETFYWDLNDRTRAFASRVRSQAGNVPLCMNHAGDYSAVLHYLKAVEDMGVAAAKASGAEVVARMKAMPTDDDAFGSGRIREDGRKLHPAYLFEVKRPEESRGPLDYYKLLQTTPGEEAFRPLAEGNCPLIRA
;
A
#
# COMPACT_ATOMS: atom_id res chain seq x y z
N MET A 1 -67.01 22.44 12.64
CA MET A 1 -67.52 23.24 13.73
C MET A 1 -66.43 24.17 14.19
N MET A 2 -66.61 25.42 13.83
CA MET A 2 -65.71 26.57 14.08
C MET A 2 -65.71 26.97 15.54
N LEU A 3 -64.75 27.77 15.90
CA LEU A 3 -64.70 28.85 16.92
C LEU A 3 -63.36 28.74 17.68
N ASP A 4 -62.67 29.70 17.84
CA ASP A 4 -62.32 31.09 17.51
C ASP A 4 -61.52 31.66 18.70
N ARG A 5 -60.66 32.42 18.38
CA ARG A 5 -59.74 33.44 18.87
C ARG A 5 -60.02 34.15 20.23
N ARG A 6 -58.90 34.52 20.79
CA ARG A 6 -58.56 35.84 21.43
C ARG A 6 -58.65 36.02 22.92
N SER A 7 -57.50 36.42 23.40
CA SER A 7 -57.13 37.54 24.32
C SER A 7 -57.35 37.30 25.85
N LEU A 8 -56.24 37.57 26.57
CA LEU A 8 -56.12 38.81 27.37
C LEU A 8 -54.76 38.87 28.11
N LEU A 9 -54.14 39.98 27.89
CA LEU A 9 -53.04 40.54 28.68
C LEU A 9 -53.48 40.80 30.13
N ARG A 10 -52.55 40.58 31.09
CA ARG A 10 -52.40 41.52 32.23
C ARG A 10 -51.03 41.31 32.95
N SER A 11 -50.43 42.43 33.14
CA SER A 11 -49.16 42.74 33.77
C SER A 11 -49.00 42.30 35.23
N GLY A 12 -47.83 41.88 35.64
CA GLY A 12 -47.42 41.77 37.03
C GLY A 12 -45.92 41.95 37.11
N ALA A 13 -45.49 43.15 37.46
CA ALA A 13 -44.10 43.48 37.78
C ALA A 13 -43.76 42.96 39.17
N ALA A 14 -42.74 42.12 39.29
CA ALA A 14 -42.07 41.81 40.55
C ALA A 14 -40.56 42.04 40.40
N ALA A 15 -40.07 43.02 41.13
CA ALA A 15 -38.65 43.32 41.27
C ALA A 15 -37.97 42.21 42.06
N ALA A 16 -36.92 41.60 41.51
CA ALA A 16 -36.04 40.71 42.25
C ALA A 16 -34.60 41.22 42.17
N ALA A 17 -33.99 41.34 43.33
CA ALA A 17 -32.69 41.89 43.60
C ALA A 17 -31.57 41.15 42.86
N ALA A 18 -30.62 41.92 42.31
CA ALA A 18 -29.37 41.45 41.74
C ALA A 18 -28.39 41.05 42.88
N ALA A 19 -28.03 39.74 42.90
CA ALA A 19 -26.83 39.28 43.61
C ALA A 19 -25.65 39.21 42.62
N PRO A 20 -24.42 39.60 42.96
CA PRO A 20 -23.28 39.47 42.06
C PRO A 20 -22.83 38.03 42.00
N PHE A 21 -22.94 37.43 40.84
CA PHE A 21 -22.27 36.17 40.52
C PHE A 21 -20.76 36.40 40.43
N ALA A 22 -20.03 35.83 41.38
CA ALA A 22 -18.57 35.72 41.32
C ALA A 22 -18.19 34.95 40.07
N GLY A 23 -17.27 35.51 39.30
CA GLY A 23 -16.80 34.95 38.02
C GLY A 23 -16.27 33.53 38.14
N ALA A 24 -16.85 32.65 37.35
CA ALA A 24 -16.20 31.40 36.99
C ALA A 24 -14.94 31.69 36.13
N PRO A 25 -13.84 30.96 36.32
CA PRO A 25 -12.68 31.17 35.48
C PRO A 25 -13.05 30.85 34.02
N ASP A 26 -12.82 31.82 33.13
CA ASP A 26 -12.87 31.65 31.69
C ASP A 26 -11.94 30.49 31.33
N VAL A 27 -12.54 29.33 31.03
CA VAL A 27 -11.85 28.30 30.27
C VAL A 27 -11.81 28.82 28.84
N ALA A 28 -10.83 29.70 28.61
CA ALA A 28 -10.55 30.24 27.28
C ALA A 28 -10.31 29.07 26.34
N GLY A 29 -11.34 28.72 25.57
CA GLY A 29 -11.23 27.76 24.49
C GLY A 29 -10.07 28.20 23.59
N ARG A 30 -9.03 27.38 23.47
CA ARG A 30 -7.97 27.61 22.50
C ARG A 30 -8.64 27.91 21.16
N PRO A 31 -8.29 29.00 20.48
CA PRO A 31 -8.97 29.35 19.24
C PRO A 31 -8.81 28.19 18.25
N ALA A 32 -9.88 27.79 17.57
CA ALA A 32 -9.92 26.66 16.62
C ALA A 32 -8.80 26.72 15.59
N ARG A 33 -8.34 27.92 15.25
CA ARG A 33 -7.20 28.18 14.34
C ARG A 33 -5.85 27.74 14.92
N ALA A 34 -5.62 27.85 16.25
CA ALA A 34 -4.40 27.39 16.91
C ALA A 34 -4.39 25.85 17.00
N GLN A 35 -5.57 25.23 17.17
CA GLN A 35 -5.69 23.79 17.19
C GLN A 35 -5.46 23.19 15.78
N ALA A 36 -5.97 23.83 14.72
CA ALA A 36 -5.72 23.43 13.34
C ALA A 36 -4.24 23.55 12.94
N ALA A 37 -3.53 24.55 13.44
CA ALA A 37 -2.10 24.75 13.18
C ALA A 37 -1.21 23.67 13.83
N ASN A 38 -1.68 23.03 14.91
CA ASN A 38 -0.96 21.97 15.64
C ASN A 38 -1.52 20.56 15.37
N THR A 39 -2.26 20.39 14.28
CA THR A 39 -2.81 19.10 13.87
C THR A 39 -2.15 18.64 12.57
N VAL A 40 -1.56 17.47 12.58
CA VAL A 40 -1.03 16.77 11.40
C VAL A 40 -2.13 15.87 10.84
N ARG A 41 -2.45 15.98 9.54
CA ARG A 41 -3.48 15.18 8.89
C ARG A 41 -2.87 14.21 7.90
N ILE A 42 -3.19 12.93 8.05
CA ILE A 42 -2.73 11.84 7.21
C ILE A 42 -3.92 11.29 6.43
N GLY A 43 -3.86 11.35 5.11
CA GLY A 43 -4.86 10.80 4.22
C GLY A 43 -4.50 9.37 3.80
N VAL A 44 -5.27 8.39 4.25
CA VAL A 44 -5.20 7.02 3.71
C VAL A 44 -6.07 6.98 2.45
N LEU A 45 -5.42 7.09 1.30
CA LEU A 45 -6.07 7.07 -0.01
C LEU A 45 -5.87 5.71 -0.64
N THR A 46 -6.88 4.85 -0.56
CA THR A 46 -6.76 3.42 -0.78
C THR A 46 -7.89 2.87 -1.66
N ASP A 47 -7.85 1.59 -2.00
CA ASP A 47 -8.95 0.86 -2.62
C ASP A 47 -9.83 0.25 -1.52
N MET A 48 -11.08 0.73 -1.39
CA MET A 48 -12.04 0.25 -0.40
C MET A 48 -13.11 -0.67 -1.01
N SER A 49 -13.25 -0.69 -2.32
CA SER A 49 -14.37 -1.35 -3.00
C SER A 49 -13.99 -2.18 -4.23
N GLY A 50 -12.77 -2.05 -4.73
CA GLY A 50 -12.29 -2.70 -5.95
C GLY A 50 -11.45 -3.95 -5.70
N PRO A 51 -10.71 -4.39 -6.73
CA PRO A 51 -9.95 -5.66 -6.74
C PRO A 51 -8.82 -5.73 -5.71
N TYR A 52 -8.39 -4.60 -5.14
CA TYR A 52 -7.32 -4.55 -4.14
C TYR A 52 -7.82 -4.31 -2.71
N ARG A 53 -9.16 -4.31 -2.49
CA ARG A 53 -9.79 -4.04 -1.19
C ARG A 53 -9.24 -4.92 -0.06
N ASP A 54 -9.11 -6.21 -0.29
CA ASP A 54 -8.72 -7.18 0.75
C ASP A 54 -7.20 -7.19 1.02
N LEU A 55 -6.44 -6.58 0.14
CA LEU A 55 -5.00 -6.35 0.29
C LEU A 55 -4.68 -5.00 0.93
N ASN A 56 -5.67 -4.14 1.06
CA ASN A 56 -5.55 -2.74 1.50
C ASN A 56 -6.75 -2.37 2.38
N GLY A 57 -7.65 -1.55 1.88
CA GLY A 57 -8.95 -1.23 2.44
C GLY A 57 -8.97 -0.92 3.94
N PRO A 58 -9.93 -1.47 4.69
CA PRO A 58 -10.07 -1.22 6.12
C PRO A 58 -8.85 -1.63 6.96
N ALA A 59 -8.14 -2.70 6.55
CA ALA A 59 -6.96 -3.17 7.28
C ALA A 59 -5.77 -2.19 7.18
N SER A 60 -5.55 -1.58 6.02
CA SER A 60 -4.58 -0.50 5.83
C SER A 60 -4.88 0.71 6.73
N VAL A 61 -6.16 1.09 6.81
CA VAL A 61 -6.60 2.18 7.71
C VAL A 61 -6.32 1.83 9.16
N ALA A 62 -6.60 0.60 9.57
CA ALA A 62 -6.34 0.14 10.94
C ALA A 62 -4.83 0.16 11.25
N CYS A 63 -3.99 -0.27 10.32
CA CYS A 63 -2.54 -0.25 10.46
C CYS A 63 -1.98 1.19 10.55
N ALA A 64 -2.48 2.11 9.74
CA ALA A 64 -2.12 3.53 9.84
C ALA A 64 -2.53 4.13 11.20
N ARG A 65 -3.73 3.80 11.70
CA ARG A 65 -4.20 4.23 13.02
C ARG A 65 -3.40 3.59 14.17
N ALA A 66 -3.00 2.33 14.03
CA ALA A 66 -2.14 1.66 15.00
C ALA A 66 -0.78 2.36 15.13
N ALA A 67 -0.20 2.82 14.03
CA ALA A 67 1.02 3.61 14.04
C ALA A 67 0.85 4.94 14.79
N VAL A 68 -0.27 5.65 14.57
CA VAL A 68 -0.60 6.88 15.31
C VAL A 68 -0.76 6.61 16.81
N GLN A 69 -1.43 5.51 17.15
CA GLN A 69 -1.63 5.11 18.55
C GLN A 69 -0.30 4.76 19.23
N GLU A 70 0.57 4.02 18.56
CA GLU A 70 1.89 3.65 19.09
C GLU A 70 2.82 4.86 19.21
N PHE A 71 2.78 5.77 18.24
CA PHE A 71 3.54 7.04 18.32
C PHE A 71 3.13 7.84 19.56
N GLY A 72 1.84 7.83 19.91
CA GLY A 72 1.28 8.47 21.10
C GLY A 72 1.31 10.00 21.04
N PRO A 73 0.89 10.67 22.12
CA PRO A 73 0.85 12.12 22.20
C PRO A 73 2.27 12.72 22.30
N ARG A 74 2.62 13.61 21.38
CA ARG A 74 3.94 14.26 21.28
C ARG A 74 3.83 15.80 21.15
N GLY A 75 2.84 16.38 21.79
CA GLY A 75 2.63 17.83 21.77
C GLY A 75 1.86 18.34 20.54
N PHE A 76 1.44 17.48 19.63
CA PHE A 76 0.54 17.79 18.51
C PHE A 76 -0.52 16.69 18.32
N HIS A 77 -1.56 17.01 17.58
CA HIS A 77 -2.63 16.07 17.26
C HIS A 77 -2.38 15.42 15.91
N VAL A 78 -2.78 14.16 15.76
CA VAL A 78 -2.76 13.45 14.50
C VAL A 78 -4.17 13.01 14.13
N GLU A 79 -4.62 13.36 12.93
CA GLU A 79 -5.91 12.94 12.37
C GLU A 79 -5.66 12.04 11.16
N VAL A 80 -6.41 10.93 11.07
CA VAL A 80 -6.39 10.03 9.92
C VAL A 80 -7.72 10.13 9.19
N VAL A 81 -7.67 10.69 7.98
CA VAL A 81 -8.80 10.74 7.04
C VAL A 81 -8.66 9.65 5.99
N VAL A 82 -9.79 9.18 5.45
CA VAL A 82 -9.82 8.01 4.58
C VAL A 82 -10.68 8.30 3.35
N ALA A 83 -10.24 7.85 2.20
CA ALA A 83 -11.07 7.86 0.99
C ALA A 83 -10.75 6.68 0.06
N ASP A 84 -11.73 6.33 -0.76
CA ASP A 84 -11.65 5.31 -1.80
C ASP A 84 -11.33 5.96 -3.15
N HIS A 85 -10.20 5.60 -3.74
CA HIS A 85 -9.82 6.06 -5.08
C HIS A 85 -10.38 5.17 -6.20
N GLN A 86 -11.03 4.04 -5.88
CA GLN A 86 -11.68 3.15 -6.85
C GLN A 86 -10.75 2.68 -7.97
N ASN A 87 -9.44 2.64 -7.73
CA ASN A 87 -8.38 2.40 -8.73
C ASN A 87 -8.39 3.37 -9.93
N ARG A 88 -8.94 4.57 -9.73
CA ARG A 88 -9.10 5.63 -10.75
C ARG A 88 -8.25 6.85 -10.42
N PRO A 89 -7.27 7.20 -11.29
CA PRO A 89 -6.41 8.38 -11.08
C PRO A 89 -7.18 9.70 -11.00
N ASP A 90 -8.23 9.89 -11.79
CA ASP A 90 -9.06 11.10 -11.79
C ASP A 90 -9.79 11.28 -10.45
N VAL A 91 -10.35 10.19 -9.88
CA VAL A 91 -10.99 10.20 -8.56
C VAL A 91 -9.95 10.54 -7.48
N ALA A 92 -8.80 9.87 -7.51
CA ALA A 92 -7.71 10.10 -6.56
C ALA A 92 -7.21 11.55 -6.58
N LEU A 93 -6.99 12.12 -7.77
CA LEU A 93 -6.55 13.50 -7.92
C LEU A 93 -7.58 14.51 -7.40
N ASN A 94 -8.88 14.27 -7.63
CA ASN A 94 -9.94 15.15 -7.11
C ASN A 94 -10.00 15.14 -5.59
N ILE A 95 -9.92 13.94 -4.97
CA ILE A 95 -9.87 13.78 -3.52
C ILE A 95 -8.62 14.47 -2.94
N ALA A 96 -7.45 14.21 -3.50
CA ALA A 96 -6.20 14.75 -3.01
C ALA A 96 -6.12 16.28 -3.14
N ARG A 97 -6.63 16.87 -4.23
CA ARG A 97 -6.74 18.34 -4.37
C ARG A 97 -7.62 18.93 -3.27
N GLN A 98 -8.81 18.36 -3.02
CA GLN A 98 -9.66 18.79 -1.92
C GLN A 98 -8.94 18.69 -0.59
N TRP A 99 -8.30 17.56 -0.31
CA TRP A 99 -7.56 17.31 0.92
C TRP A 99 -6.43 18.33 1.14
N PHE A 100 -5.63 18.61 0.10
CA PHE A 100 -4.50 19.53 0.22
C PHE A 100 -4.93 21.00 0.29
N ASP A 101 -5.93 21.40 -0.51
CA ASP A 101 -6.31 22.81 -0.67
C ASP A 101 -7.32 23.27 0.39
N ARG A 102 -8.16 22.37 0.94
CA ARG A 102 -9.25 22.72 1.86
C ARG A 102 -9.19 22.03 3.19
N ASP A 103 -8.86 20.74 3.22
CA ASP A 103 -8.99 19.93 4.43
C ASP A 103 -7.68 19.88 5.22
N GLY A 104 -6.58 20.44 4.68
CA GLY A 104 -5.30 20.59 5.34
C GLY A 104 -4.56 19.27 5.58
N VAL A 105 -4.73 18.28 4.69
CA VAL A 105 -3.95 17.03 4.70
C VAL A 105 -2.50 17.33 4.36
N ASP A 106 -1.58 16.74 5.11
CA ASP A 106 -0.14 16.95 5.00
C ASP A 106 0.56 15.82 4.24
N MET A 107 0.08 14.59 4.40
CA MET A 107 0.62 13.39 3.76
C MET A 107 -0.51 12.50 3.26
N VAL A 108 -0.32 11.89 2.09
CA VAL A 108 -1.14 10.76 1.62
C VAL A 108 -0.32 9.47 1.63
N VAL A 109 -0.96 8.36 2.02
CA VAL A 109 -0.34 7.05 2.17
C VAL A 109 -1.21 5.95 1.54
N ASN A 110 -0.66 4.78 1.29
CA ASN A 110 -1.17 3.60 0.63
C ASN A 110 -1.06 3.67 -0.90
N LEU A 111 -1.95 4.35 -1.61
CA LEU A 111 -1.91 4.57 -3.06
C LEU A 111 -1.90 3.24 -3.84
N ALA A 112 -2.90 2.39 -3.62
CA ALA A 112 -2.92 0.99 -4.04
C ALA A 112 -2.74 0.70 -5.54
N ALA A 113 -3.05 1.64 -6.43
CA ALA A 113 -2.87 1.47 -7.88
C ALA A 113 -1.70 2.28 -8.42
N SER A 114 -0.85 1.67 -9.26
CA SER A 114 0.33 2.34 -9.83
C SER A 114 -0.01 3.59 -10.63
N SER A 115 -1.11 3.59 -11.39
CA SER A 115 -1.57 4.77 -12.11
C SER A 115 -2.00 5.91 -11.18
N VAL A 116 -2.62 5.59 -10.04
CA VAL A 116 -2.98 6.54 -8.98
C VAL A 116 -1.71 7.15 -8.37
N ALA A 117 -0.75 6.32 -7.99
CA ALA A 117 0.47 6.80 -7.36
C ALA A 117 1.33 7.66 -8.27
N LEU A 118 1.44 7.32 -9.56
CA LEU A 118 2.13 8.15 -10.56
C LEU A 118 1.49 9.53 -10.70
N ALA A 119 0.16 9.59 -10.79
CA ALA A 119 -0.56 10.86 -10.85
C ALA A 119 -0.41 11.70 -9.57
N LEU A 120 -0.43 11.04 -8.40
CA LEU A 120 -0.26 11.71 -7.11
C LEU A 120 1.18 12.16 -6.85
N ALA A 121 2.20 11.49 -7.40
CA ALA A 121 3.58 11.94 -7.31
C ALA A 121 3.77 13.33 -7.91
N ASP A 122 3.16 13.61 -9.06
CA ASP A 122 3.16 14.94 -9.67
C ASP A 122 2.36 15.96 -8.86
N LEU A 123 1.16 15.61 -8.40
CA LEU A 123 0.32 16.50 -7.60
C LEU A 123 0.97 16.85 -6.26
N THR A 124 1.56 15.89 -5.55
CA THR A 124 2.23 16.16 -4.27
C THR A 124 3.46 17.02 -4.43
N ARG A 125 4.19 16.90 -5.54
CA ARG A 125 5.27 17.81 -5.91
C ARG A 125 4.74 19.23 -6.15
N GLU A 126 3.67 19.37 -6.94
CA GLU A 126 3.02 20.66 -7.21
C GLU A 126 2.55 21.36 -5.92
N LYS A 127 1.90 20.62 -5.04
CA LYS A 127 1.32 21.12 -3.77
C LYS A 127 2.33 21.15 -2.61
N ASN A 128 3.55 20.71 -2.83
CA ASN A 128 4.58 20.52 -1.80
C ASN A 128 4.08 19.74 -0.58
N LYS A 129 3.39 18.63 -0.83
CA LYS A 129 2.88 17.67 0.16
C LYS A 129 3.63 16.36 0.07
N VAL A 130 3.38 15.43 0.99
CA VAL A 130 4.08 14.14 1.03
C VAL A 130 3.20 13.03 0.46
N ALA A 131 3.78 12.18 -0.39
CA ALA A 131 3.19 10.91 -0.82
C ALA A 131 4.08 9.75 -0.37
N VAL A 132 3.51 8.78 0.36
CA VAL A 132 4.19 7.53 0.69
C VAL A 132 3.43 6.35 0.08
N ALA A 133 4.01 5.77 -0.96
CA ALA A 133 3.43 4.66 -1.68
C ALA A 133 3.81 3.34 -0.98
N THR A 134 2.87 2.75 -0.25
CA THR A 134 3.05 1.50 0.49
C THR A 134 2.46 0.30 -0.23
N SER A 135 1.52 0.54 -1.14
CA SER A 135 0.81 -0.52 -1.89
C SER A 135 0.93 -0.38 -3.41
N THR A 136 1.83 0.44 -3.86
CA THR A 136 2.11 0.66 -5.28
C THR A 136 3.30 -0.21 -5.71
N ALA A 137 3.24 -0.75 -6.91
CA ALA A 137 4.28 -1.65 -7.38
C ALA A 137 5.20 -1.07 -8.45
N THR A 138 4.75 -0.13 -9.31
CA THR A 138 5.58 0.30 -10.44
C THR A 138 6.96 0.81 -10.01
N SER A 139 8.01 0.21 -10.56
CA SER A 139 9.40 0.64 -10.34
C SER A 139 9.68 2.05 -10.91
N ASP A 140 8.77 2.61 -11.71
CA ASP A 140 8.91 3.95 -12.27
C ASP A 140 8.86 5.06 -11.20
N LEU A 141 8.23 4.83 -10.03
CA LEU A 141 8.18 5.81 -8.93
C LEU A 141 9.54 6.15 -8.33
N THR A 142 10.51 5.24 -8.41
CA THR A 142 11.92 5.47 -8.03
C THR A 142 12.84 5.48 -9.23
N GLY A 143 12.25 5.63 -10.41
CA GLY A 143 12.91 5.81 -11.70
C GLY A 143 12.55 7.15 -12.30
N ARG A 144 12.13 7.13 -13.55
CA ARG A 144 11.78 8.33 -14.34
C ARG A 144 10.71 9.23 -13.71
N ALA A 145 9.87 8.70 -12.81
CA ALA A 145 8.80 9.44 -12.13
C ALA A 145 9.13 9.78 -10.68
N CYS A 146 10.39 9.66 -10.25
CA CYS A 146 10.76 10.04 -8.89
C CYS A 146 10.60 11.54 -8.66
N THR A 147 10.15 11.91 -7.47
CA THR A 147 9.99 13.31 -7.06
C THR A 147 10.57 13.53 -5.66
N PRO A 148 10.94 14.76 -5.27
CA PRO A 148 11.43 15.04 -3.93
C PRO A 148 10.35 14.85 -2.84
N ASN A 149 9.08 14.71 -3.23
CA ASN A 149 7.93 14.63 -2.34
C ASN A 149 7.39 13.19 -2.18
N THR A 150 7.99 12.20 -2.87
CA THR A 150 7.48 10.83 -2.92
C THR A 150 8.48 9.84 -2.31
N VAL A 151 7.95 8.92 -1.50
CA VAL A 151 8.69 7.75 -1.00
C VAL A 151 7.96 6.48 -1.43
N HIS A 152 8.70 5.53 -1.99
CA HIS A 152 8.21 4.20 -2.35
C HIS A 152 8.63 3.21 -1.26
N TRP A 153 7.67 2.74 -0.46
CA TRP A 153 7.97 2.16 0.85
C TRP A 153 8.21 0.65 0.82
N VAL A 154 7.34 -0.14 0.18
CA VAL A 154 7.32 -1.60 0.37
C VAL A 154 8.02 -2.35 -0.76
N PHE A 155 7.34 -2.69 -1.83
CA PHE A 155 7.82 -3.51 -2.94
C PHE A 155 7.79 -2.73 -4.25
N ASP A 156 8.46 -3.25 -5.27
CA ASP A 156 8.29 -2.76 -6.63
C ASP A 156 8.40 -3.89 -7.68
N THR A 157 8.02 -3.57 -8.90
CA THR A 157 8.00 -4.53 -10.01
C THR A 157 9.38 -5.09 -10.36
N TYR A 158 10.44 -4.33 -10.12
CA TYR A 158 11.81 -4.82 -10.30
C TYR A 158 12.16 -5.91 -9.27
N MET A 159 11.88 -5.67 -8.00
CA MET A 159 12.14 -6.61 -6.91
C MET A 159 11.34 -7.92 -7.11
N LEU A 160 10.06 -7.81 -7.46
CA LEU A 160 9.21 -8.96 -7.76
C LEU A 160 9.72 -9.76 -8.95
N ALA A 161 10.07 -9.09 -10.03
CA ALA A 161 10.60 -9.71 -11.25
C ALA A 161 11.91 -10.44 -11.00
N ARG A 162 12.83 -9.82 -10.25
CA ARG A 162 14.12 -10.41 -9.87
C ARG A 162 13.95 -11.65 -9.00
N SER A 163 13.08 -11.56 -8.00
CA SER A 163 12.88 -12.62 -7.01
C SER A 163 12.05 -13.77 -7.60
N THR A 164 10.73 -13.60 -7.76
CA THR A 164 9.83 -14.67 -8.24
C THR A 164 10.12 -15.04 -9.69
N GLY A 165 10.27 -14.06 -10.57
CA GLY A 165 10.58 -14.30 -11.98
C GLY A 165 11.92 -14.99 -12.15
N GLY A 166 12.98 -14.48 -11.51
CA GLY A 166 14.31 -15.06 -11.55
C GLY A 166 14.38 -16.49 -10.98
N ALA A 167 13.67 -16.77 -9.87
CA ALA A 167 13.60 -18.11 -9.31
C ALA A 167 12.95 -19.10 -10.28
N THR A 168 11.87 -18.72 -10.95
CA THR A 168 11.15 -19.55 -11.92
C THR A 168 12.01 -19.90 -13.13
N VAL A 169 12.79 -18.93 -13.64
CA VAL A 169 13.73 -19.18 -14.76
C VAL A 169 14.81 -20.17 -14.34
N ARG A 170 15.43 -19.99 -13.17
CA ARG A 170 16.46 -20.91 -12.64
C ARG A 170 15.92 -22.33 -12.43
N ALA A 171 14.63 -22.47 -12.15
CA ALA A 171 13.94 -23.77 -12.05
C ALA A 171 13.54 -24.37 -13.41
N GLY A 172 14.08 -23.86 -14.53
CA GLY A 172 13.89 -24.38 -15.88
C GLY A 172 12.67 -23.84 -16.62
N GLY A 173 12.05 -22.78 -16.14
CA GLY A 173 10.99 -22.04 -16.85
C GLY A 173 11.60 -21.10 -17.89
N ASP A 174 11.94 -21.59 -19.06
CA ASP A 174 12.68 -20.88 -20.11
C ASP A 174 11.79 -20.19 -21.16
N THR A 175 10.49 -20.53 -21.22
CA THR A 175 9.53 -19.91 -22.15
C THR A 175 8.31 -19.39 -21.40
N TRP A 176 7.97 -18.11 -21.64
CA TRP A 176 6.98 -17.38 -20.90
C TRP A 176 5.88 -16.80 -21.78
N PHE A 177 4.67 -16.81 -21.28
CA PHE A 177 3.55 -16.01 -21.78
C PHE A 177 2.92 -15.26 -20.61
N PHE A 178 2.58 -13.98 -20.77
CA PHE A 178 2.03 -13.18 -19.69
C PHE A 178 0.51 -13.03 -19.80
N VAL A 179 -0.17 -13.05 -18.64
CA VAL A 179 -1.54 -12.56 -18.47
C VAL A 179 -1.43 -11.27 -17.66
N THR A 180 -1.67 -10.15 -18.31
CA THR A 180 -1.26 -8.83 -17.82
C THR A 180 -2.44 -7.90 -17.65
N ALA A 181 -2.64 -7.37 -16.43
CA ALA A 181 -3.60 -6.30 -16.19
C ALA A 181 -3.25 -5.05 -17.02
N ASP A 182 -4.20 -4.58 -17.83
CA ASP A 182 -3.96 -3.55 -18.86
C ASP A 182 -3.91 -2.14 -18.27
N TYR A 183 -2.94 -1.90 -17.39
CA TYR A 183 -2.62 -0.57 -16.84
C TYR A 183 -1.16 -0.51 -16.36
N ALA A 184 -0.75 0.67 -15.82
CA ALA A 184 0.65 0.98 -15.48
C ALA A 184 1.38 -0.12 -14.66
N PHE A 185 0.70 -0.76 -13.71
CA PHE A 185 1.28 -1.84 -12.90
C PHE A 185 1.58 -3.09 -13.72
N GLY A 186 0.57 -3.63 -14.41
CA GLY A 186 0.74 -4.86 -15.20
C GLY A 186 1.81 -4.69 -16.27
N HIS A 187 1.82 -3.54 -16.95
CA HIS A 187 2.84 -3.21 -17.96
C HIS A 187 4.25 -3.14 -17.35
N ALA A 188 4.41 -2.53 -16.17
CA ALA A 188 5.70 -2.45 -15.49
C ALA A 188 6.18 -3.84 -15.04
N LEU A 189 5.29 -4.66 -14.46
CA LEU A 189 5.64 -6.00 -13.97
C LEU A 189 6.01 -6.94 -15.12
N GLU A 190 5.23 -6.91 -16.22
CA GLU A 190 5.58 -7.66 -17.43
C GLU A 190 6.92 -7.22 -18.01
N ARG A 191 7.14 -5.90 -18.19
CA ARG A 191 8.39 -5.33 -18.69
C ARG A 191 9.59 -5.80 -17.87
N ASP A 192 9.52 -5.61 -16.54
CA ASP A 192 10.60 -5.91 -15.64
C ASP A 192 10.88 -7.43 -15.60
N THR A 193 9.82 -8.26 -15.54
CA THR A 193 9.96 -9.73 -15.57
C THR A 193 10.52 -10.22 -16.91
N ALA A 194 10.04 -9.69 -18.03
CA ALA A 194 10.53 -10.04 -19.35
C ALA A 194 12.01 -9.72 -19.53
N ALA A 195 12.49 -8.64 -18.91
CA ALA A 195 13.93 -8.30 -18.92
C ALA A 195 14.76 -9.37 -18.19
N PHE A 196 14.35 -9.81 -17.00
CA PHE A 196 15.02 -10.89 -16.26
C PHE A 196 14.96 -12.24 -16.98
N VAL A 197 13.80 -12.57 -17.59
CA VAL A 197 13.66 -13.81 -18.38
C VAL A 197 14.66 -13.82 -19.54
N ARG A 198 14.73 -12.74 -20.29
CA ARG A 198 15.67 -12.64 -21.43
C ARG A 198 17.13 -12.63 -20.98
N ALA A 199 17.45 -11.90 -19.91
CA ALA A 199 18.82 -11.87 -19.34
C ALA A 199 19.29 -13.26 -18.89
N ALA A 200 18.37 -14.13 -18.45
CA ALA A 200 18.63 -15.50 -18.08
C ALA A 200 18.62 -16.49 -19.27
N GLY A 201 18.52 -16.00 -20.52
CA GLY A 201 18.48 -16.83 -21.72
C GLY A 201 17.10 -17.40 -22.06
N GLY A 202 16.04 -17.01 -21.34
CA GLY A 202 14.68 -17.40 -21.61
C GLY A 202 14.02 -16.58 -22.73
N ARG A 203 12.85 -16.99 -23.16
CA ARG A 203 12.06 -16.37 -24.24
C ARG A 203 10.66 -16.01 -23.76
N VAL A 204 10.21 -14.82 -24.17
CA VAL A 204 8.82 -14.38 -23.99
C VAL A 204 8.10 -14.61 -25.32
N LEU A 205 7.05 -15.44 -25.29
CA LEU A 205 6.29 -15.85 -26.49
C LEU A 205 5.13 -14.90 -26.77
N GLY A 206 4.68 -14.11 -25.78
CA GLY A 206 3.62 -13.14 -25.93
C GLY A 206 3.00 -12.73 -24.61
N ALA A 207 1.93 -11.95 -24.71
CA ALA A 207 1.12 -11.51 -23.59
C ALA A 207 -0.35 -11.32 -24.01
N ALA A 208 -1.26 -11.61 -23.09
CA ALA A 208 -2.67 -11.24 -23.19
C ALA A 208 -2.98 -10.10 -22.22
N ARG A 209 -3.65 -9.05 -22.69
CA ARG A 209 -4.04 -7.88 -21.89
C ARG A 209 -5.44 -8.06 -21.35
N THR A 210 -5.59 -7.93 -20.03
CA THR A 210 -6.89 -8.05 -19.36
C THR A 210 -7.36 -6.65 -18.92
N PRO A 211 -8.56 -6.20 -19.32
CA PRO A 211 -9.11 -4.91 -18.89
C PRO A 211 -9.09 -4.77 -17.37
N PHE A 212 -8.62 -3.62 -16.86
CA PHE A 212 -8.55 -3.34 -15.42
C PHE A 212 -9.14 -1.96 -15.08
N PRO A 213 -9.91 -1.84 -13.99
CA PRO A 213 -10.52 -2.91 -13.21
C PRO A 213 -11.75 -3.50 -13.94
N GLY A 214 -12.14 -4.73 -13.58
CA GLY A 214 -13.44 -5.28 -14.02
C GLY A 214 -13.41 -6.65 -14.68
N THR A 215 -12.25 -7.21 -15.01
CA THR A 215 -12.16 -8.58 -15.51
C THR A 215 -12.41 -9.57 -14.38
N THR A 216 -13.34 -10.49 -14.57
CA THR A 216 -13.63 -11.60 -13.62
C THR A 216 -13.46 -12.97 -14.25
N ASP A 217 -13.63 -13.07 -15.57
CA ASP A 217 -13.42 -14.27 -16.34
C ASP A 217 -12.10 -14.18 -17.13
N PHE A 218 -11.15 -15.03 -16.77
CA PHE A 218 -9.82 -15.11 -17.38
C PHE A 218 -9.67 -16.30 -18.32
N SER A 219 -10.74 -17.08 -18.55
CA SER A 219 -10.72 -18.32 -19.32
C SER A 219 -10.11 -18.16 -20.71
N SER A 220 -10.54 -17.17 -21.47
CA SER A 220 -10.04 -16.92 -22.82
C SER A 220 -8.56 -16.55 -22.85
N PHE A 221 -8.11 -15.77 -21.87
CA PHE A 221 -6.71 -15.36 -21.73
C PHE A 221 -5.81 -16.54 -21.34
N LEU A 222 -6.28 -17.42 -20.45
CA LEU A 222 -5.57 -18.65 -20.06
C LEU A 222 -5.50 -19.65 -21.19
N VAL A 223 -6.56 -19.80 -21.98
CA VAL A 223 -6.55 -20.63 -23.21
C VAL A 223 -5.54 -20.08 -24.21
N GLN A 224 -5.49 -18.78 -24.44
CA GLN A 224 -4.50 -18.15 -25.32
C GLN A 224 -3.07 -18.39 -24.79
N ALA A 225 -2.86 -18.26 -23.48
CA ALA A 225 -1.57 -18.52 -22.86
C ALA A 225 -1.16 -20.00 -23.03
N GLN A 226 -2.07 -20.94 -22.84
CA GLN A 226 -1.82 -22.35 -23.07
C GLN A 226 -1.48 -22.66 -24.54
N ALA A 227 -2.22 -22.07 -25.47
CA ALA A 227 -2.03 -22.26 -26.92
C ALA A 227 -0.67 -21.73 -27.41
N SER A 228 -0.03 -20.80 -26.66
CA SER A 228 1.31 -20.28 -26.97
C SER A 228 2.41 -21.33 -26.85
N GLY A 229 2.18 -22.43 -26.14
CA GLY A 229 3.18 -23.46 -25.85
C GLY A 229 4.23 -23.02 -24.80
N ALA A 230 3.99 -21.93 -24.07
CA ALA A 230 4.86 -21.50 -23.00
C ALA A 230 4.88 -22.48 -21.82
N LYS A 231 6.05 -22.72 -21.24
CA LYS A 231 6.20 -23.53 -20.02
C LYS A 231 5.71 -22.78 -18.77
N VAL A 232 5.73 -21.44 -18.81
CA VAL A 232 5.35 -20.58 -17.71
C VAL A 232 4.32 -19.55 -18.15
N ILE A 233 3.22 -19.46 -17.41
CA ILE A 233 2.30 -18.34 -17.49
C ILE A 233 2.63 -17.38 -16.35
N GLY A 234 3.15 -16.21 -16.69
CA GLY A 234 3.44 -15.13 -15.74
C GLY A 234 2.19 -14.30 -15.50
N LEU A 235 1.68 -14.31 -14.28
CA LEU A 235 0.53 -13.49 -13.89
C LEU A 235 1.04 -12.09 -13.51
N ALA A 236 0.99 -11.15 -14.47
CA ALA A 236 1.31 -9.74 -14.25
C ALA A 236 0.05 -8.97 -13.84
N ASN A 237 -0.61 -9.45 -12.80
CA ASN A 237 -1.80 -8.93 -12.15
C ASN A 237 -1.71 -9.14 -10.63
N ALA A 238 -2.73 -8.75 -9.86
CA ALA A 238 -2.76 -8.87 -8.39
C ALA A 238 -4.19 -8.90 -7.86
N GLY A 239 -4.37 -9.27 -6.60
CA GLY A 239 -5.65 -9.29 -5.90
C GLY A 239 -6.64 -10.24 -6.55
N THR A 240 -7.89 -9.78 -6.73
CA THR A 240 -8.94 -10.64 -7.31
C THR A 240 -8.61 -11.14 -8.70
N ASP A 241 -7.83 -10.41 -9.50
CA ASP A 241 -7.40 -10.88 -10.82
C ASP A 241 -6.48 -12.10 -10.69
N THR A 242 -5.50 -12.05 -9.77
CA THR A 242 -4.59 -13.19 -9.50
C THR A 242 -5.37 -14.38 -8.96
N THR A 243 -6.24 -14.18 -7.97
CA THR A 243 -7.00 -15.29 -7.38
C THR A 243 -7.93 -15.95 -8.38
N ASN A 244 -8.58 -15.19 -9.26
CA ASN A 244 -9.40 -15.73 -10.34
C ASN A 244 -8.55 -16.49 -11.37
N CYS A 245 -7.38 -15.97 -11.76
CA CYS A 245 -6.47 -16.69 -12.65
C CYS A 245 -6.02 -18.03 -12.05
N VAL A 246 -5.65 -18.07 -10.76
CA VAL A 246 -5.21 -19.30 -10.09
C VAL A 246 -6.33 -20.34 -10.06
N LYS A 247 -7.56 -19.96 -9.67
CA LYS A 247 -8.73 -20.83 -9.65
C LYS A 247 -9.03 -21.41 -11.03
N GLN A 248 -9.17 -20.54 -12.03
CA GLN A 248 -9.52 -20.97 -13.39
C GLN A 248 -8.40 -21.78 -14.04
N ALA A 249 -7.13 -21.49 -13.75
CA ALA A 249 -6.01 -22.31 -14.21
C ALA A 249 -6.03 -23.72 -13.59
N ALA A 250 -6.42 -23.86 -12.33
CA ALA A 250 -6.59 -25.15 -11.66
C ALA A 250 -7.77 -25.93 -12.29
N GLU A 251 -8.91 -25.30 -12.57
CA GLU A 251 -10.06 -25.87 -13.24
C GLU A 251 -9.70 -26.41 -14.64
N PHE A 252 -8.91 -25.67 -15.40
CA PHE A 252 -8.40 -26.11 -16.71
C PHE A 252 -7.30 -27.17 -16.62
N GLY A 253 -6.82 -27.47 -15.42
CA GLY A 253 -5.78 -28.45 -15.19
C GLY A 253 -4.45 -28.10 -15.85
N LEU A 254 -4.08 -26.82 -15.91
CA LEU A 254 -2.87 -26.36 -16.58
C LEU A 254 -1.60 -26.98 -15.98
N ALA A 255 -1.54 -27.14 -14.67
CA ALA A 255 -0.42 -27.79 -13.99
C ALA A 255 -0.26 -29.26 -14.43
N ARG A 256 -1.37 -30.01 -14.60
CA ARG A 256 -1.35 -31.40 -15.10
C ARG A 256 -0.85 -31.50 -16.54
N ARG A 257 -0.91 -30.41 -17.28
CA ARG A 257 -0.41 -30.31 -18.68
C ARG A 257 1.04 -29.78 -18.74
N GLY A 258 1.73 -29.67 -17.58
CA GLY A 258 3.11 -29.22 -17.48
C GLY A 258 3.31 -27.71 -17.58
N VAL A 259 2.24 -26.91 -17.51
CA VAL A 259 2.32 -25.44 -17.48
C VAL A 259 2.43 -24.98 -16.04
N ARG A 260 3.44 -24.15 -15.73
CA ARG A 260 3.63 -23.53 -14.41
C ARG A 260 2.98 -22.17 -14.37
N LEU A 261 2.33 -21.85 -13.25
CA LEU A 261 1.93 -20.49 -12.95
C LEU A 261 3.04 -19.79 -12.14
N ALA A 262 3.41 -18.60 -12.57
CA ALA A 262 4.25 -17.69 -11.79
C ALA A 262 3.38 -16.51 -11.34
N SER A 263 2.87 -16.56 -10.08
CA SER A 263 2.15 -15.46 -9.47
C SER A 263 3.16 -14.38 -9.07
N LEU A 264 3.41 -13.43 -10.00
CA LEU A 264 4.47 -12.43 -9.84
C LEU A 264 4.20 -11.47 -8.68
N LEU A 265 2.93 -11.27 -8.30
CA LEU A 265 2.53 -10.58 -7.09
C LEU A 265 1.33 -11.29 -6.46
N MET A 266 1.57 -11.91 -5.33
CA MET A 266 0.58 -12.64 -4.54
C MET A 266 0.86 -12.41 -3.06
N PHE A 267 -0.19 -12.27 -2.27
CA PHE A 267 -0.12 -11.91 -0.86
C PHE A 267 -0.74 -12.97 0.04
N LEU A 268 -0.41 -12.91 1.32
CA LEU A 268 -0.98 -13.83 2.31
C LEU A 268 -2.53 -13.85 2.34
N PRO A 269 -3.25 -12.71 2.20
CA PRO A 269 -4.70 -12.72 2.06
C PRO A 269 -5.21 -13.49 0.83
N ASP A 270 -4.50 -13.44 -0.29
CA ASP A 270 -4.86 -14.18 -1.51
C ASP A 270 -4.78 -15.68 -1.26
N VAL A 271 -3.66 -16.14 -0.66
CA VAL A 271 -3.48 -17.56 -0.27
C VAL A 271 -4.54 -17.99 0.72
N HIS A 272 -4.89 -17.12 1.68
CA HIS A 272 -5.94 -17.41 2.66
C HIS A 272 -7.31 -17.60 1.99
N SER A 273 -7.63 -16.78 1.00
CA SER A 273 -8.91 -16.84 0.29
C SER A 273 -9.01 -18.05 -0.65
N LEU A 274 -7.91 -18.46 -1.25
CA LEU A 274 -7.83 -19.60 -2.18
C LEU A 274 -7.75 -20.94 -1.43
N GLY A 275 -7.07 -20.93 -0.26
CA GLY A 275 -6.70 -22.14 0.47
C GLY A 275 -5.41 -22.78 -0.03
N LEU A 276 -4.76 -23.53 0.88
CA LEU A 276 -3.46 -24.15 0.60
C LEU A 276 -3.52 -25.18 -0.54
N ALA A 277 -4.62 -25.91 -0.68
CA ALA A 277 -4.76 -26.94 -1.69
C ALA A 277 -4.60 -26.40 -3.11
N ASP A 278 -5.14 -25.19 -3.38
CA ASP A 278 -5.10 -24.56 -4.70
C ASP A 278 -3.80 -23.76 -4.93
N CYS A 279 -3.10 -23.39 -3.85
CA CYS A 279 -1.90 -22.57 -3.92
C CYS A 279 -0.60 -23.33 -3.66
N GLN A 280 -0.63 -24.57 -3.21
CA GLN A 280 0.56 -25.32 -2.81
C GLN A 280 1.63 -25.33 -3.90
N GLY A 281 2.88 -25.05 -3.48
CA GLY A 281 4.02 -24.98 -4.38
C GLY A 281 4.11 -23.73 -5.23
N LEU A 282 3.14 -22.82 -5.17
CA LEU A 282 3.30 -21.49 -5.77
C LEU A 282 4.40 -20.73 -5.04
N VAL A 283 5.17 -19.98 -5.81
CA VAL A 283 6.26 -19.16 -5.29
C VAL A 283 5.85 -17.70 -5.36
N CYS A 284 6.01 -16.99 -4.25
CA CYS A 284 5.72 -15.56 -4.15
C CYS A 284 6.82 -14.82 -3.39
N THR A 285 6.84 -13.50 -3.55
CA THR A 285 7.78 -12.63 -2.85
C THR A 285 7.03 -11.61 -2.01
N GLU A 286 7.33 -11.59 -0.71
CA GLU A 286 6.86 -10.56 0.21
C GLU A 286 8.04 -9.93 0.95
N THR A 287 7.83 -8.76 1.53
CA THR A 287 8.81 -8.05 2.36
C THR A 287 8.42 -8.06 3.85
N PHE A 288 7.29 -8.64 4.14
CA PHE A 288 6.77 -8.88 5.48
C PHE A 288 6.01 -10.22 5.51
N TYR A 289 6.25 -10.98 6.56
CA TYR A 289 5.42 -12.13 6.94
C TYR A 289 5.29 -12.15 8.47
N TRP A 290 4.09 -12.40 8.96
CA TRP A 290 3.78 -12.28 10.38
C TRP A 290 4.65 -13.17 11.28
N ASP A 291 5.05 -14.37 10.80
CA ASP A 291 5.87 -15.35 11.52
C ASP A 291 7.33 -15.37 11.05
N LEU A 292 7.87 -14.24 10.64
CA LEU A 292 9.25 -14.17 10.19
C LEU A 292 10.26 -14.16 11.36
N ASN A 293 9.94 -13.43 12.42
CA ASN A 293 10.74 -13.29 13.63
C ASN A 293 9.91 -12.76 14.81
N ASP A 294 10.52 -12.61 16.00
CA ASP A 294 9.79 -12.17 17.20
C ASP A 294 9.18 -10.77 17.05
N ARG A 295 9.84 -9.84 16.35
CA ARG A 295 9.32 -8.49 16.13
C ARG A 295 8.08 -8.51 15.24
N THR A 296 8.10 -9.26 14.14
CA THR A 296 6.94 -9.37 13.24
C THR A 296 5.77 -10.08 13.89
N ARG A 297 6.03 -11.08 14.75
CA ARG A 297 5.00 -11.73 15.58
C ARG A 297 4.37 -10.75 16.57
N ALA A 298 5.20 -9.96 17.26
CA ALA A 298 4.73 -8.94 18.20
C ALA A 298 3.88 -7.86 17.50
N PHE A 299 4.32 -7.36 16.35
CA PHE A 299 3.55 -6.43 15.53
C PHE A 299 2.20 -7.02 15.12
N ALA A 300 2.21 -8.21 14.52
CA ALA A 300 0.98 -8.86 14.07
C ALA A 300 0.00 -9.11 15.21
N SER A 301 0.49 -9.51 16.38
CA SER A 301 -0.34 -9.72 17.59
C SER A 301 -1.02 -8.42 18.06
N ARG A 302 -0.31 -7.28 18.02
CA ARG A 302 -0.86 -5.97 18.44
C ARG A 302 -1.92 -5.43 17.48
N VAL A 303 -1.72 -5.62 16.16
CA VAL A 303 -2.48 -4.90 15.14
C VAL A 303 -3.62 -5.72 14.56
N ARG A 304 -3.48 -7.05 14.52
CA ARG A 304 -4.41 -7.95 13.82
C ARG A 304 -5.87 -7.83 14.27
N SER A 305 -6.15 -7.69 15.56
CA SER A 305 -7.52 -7.52 16.06
C SER A 305 -8.14 -6.20 15.61
N GLN A 306 -7.36 -5.12 15.57
CA GLN A 306 -7.78 -3.81 15.07
C GLN A 306 -8.03 -3.82 13.56
N ALA A 307 -7.30 -4.67 12.82
CA ALA A 307 -7.44 -4.88 11.39
C ALA A 307 -8.55 -5.90 11.03
N GLY A 308 -9.46 -6.24 11.94
CA GLY A 308 -10.55 -7.17 11.66
C GLY A 308 -10.14 -8.64 11.59
N ASN A 309 -9.01 -9.01 12.19
CA ASN A 309 -8.41 -10.35 12.17
C ASN A 309 -8.05 -10.88 10.77
N VAL A 310 -7.94 -10.00 9.78
CA VAL A 310 -7.49 -10.39 8.44
C VAL A 310 -6.00 -10.83 8.47
N PRO A 311 -5.57 -11.67 7.51
CA PRO A 311 -4.16 -11.95 7.31
C PRO A 311 -3.42 -10.67 6.93
N LEU A 312 -2.48 -10.23 7.79
CA LEU A 312 -1.68 -9.05 7.48
C LEU A 312 -0.62 -9.39 6.42
N CYS A 313 -0.53 -8.58 5.38
CA CYS A 313 0.49 -8.66 4.34
C CYS A 313 1.43 -7.44 4.37
N MET A 314 2.40 -7.41 3.47
CA MET A 314 3.38 -6.33 3.39
C MET A 314 2.78 -4.93 3.15
N ASN A 315 1.59 -4.81 2.52
CA ASN A 315 0.91 -3.53 2.34
C ASN A 315 0.46 -2.95 3.69
N HIS A 316 -0.25 -3.76 4.48
CA HIS A 316 -0.73 -3.40 5.81
C HIS A 316 0.42 -3.02 6.74
N ALA A 317 1.48 -3.85 6.76
CA ALA A 317 2.69 -3.57 7.51
C ALA A 317 3.38 -2.27 7.02
N GLY A 318 3.34 -2.03 5.71
CA GLY A 318 3.87 -0.82 5.08
C GLY A 318 3.17 0.45 5.53
N ASP A 319 1.84 0.43 5.63
CA ASP A 319 1.07 1.59 6.08
C ASP A 319 1.41 1.97 7.52
N TYR A 320 1.53 0.97 8.41
CA TYR A 320 2.00 1.20 9.78
C TYR A 320 3.42 1.78 9.81
N SER A 321 4.36 1.14 9.13
CA SER A 321 5.77 1.52 9.12
C SER A 321 5.99 2.94 8.56
N ALA A 322 5.33 3.26 7.45
CA ALA A 322 5.43 4.55 6.77
C ALA A 322 4.87 5.70 7.64
N VAL A 323 3.68 5.49 8.22
CA VAL A 323 3.05 6.49 9.10
C VAL A 323 3.90 6.73 10.33
N LEU A 324 4.41 5.68 10.97
CA LEU A 324 5.27 5.80 12.15
C LEU A 324 6.55 6.59 11.85
N HIS A 325 7.21 6.30 10.73
CA HIS A 325 8.43 7.00 10.33
C HIS A 325 8.18 8.46 9.95
N TYR A 326 7.08 8.72 9.21
CA TYR A 326 6.65 10.09 8.90
C TYR A 326 6.41 10.91 10.17
N LEU A 327 5.72 10.37 11.17
CA LEU A 327 5.45 11.06 12.43
C LEU A 327 6.73 11.34 13.21
N LYS A 328 7.71 10.43 13.21
CA LYS A 328 9.05 10.66 13.79
C LYS A 328 9.75 11.84 13.10
N ALA A 329 9.66 11.94 11.77
CA ALA A 329 10.23 13.06 11.03
C ALA A 329 9.52 14.40 11.34
N VAL A 330 8.19 14.38 11.45
CA VAL A 330 7.41 15.58 11.85
C VAL A 330 7.74 16.03 13.27
N GLU A 331 7.89 15.10 14.23
CA GLU A 331 8.29 15.40 15.60
C GLU A 331 9.67 16.09 15.64
N ASP A 332 10.63 15.55 14.92
CA ASP A 332 11.99 16.06 14.87
C ASP A 332 12.09 17.46 14.23
N MET A 333 11.33 17.71 13.16
CA MET A 333 11.31 19.02 12.48
C MET A 333 10.46 20.06 13.19
N GLY A 334 9.48 19.63 13.98
CA GLY A 334 8.38 20.45 14.49
C GLY A 334 7.26 20.65 13.45
N VAL A 335 6.00 20.64 13.92
CA VAL A 335 4.79 20.64 13.07
C VAL A 335 4.76 21.81 12.08
N ALA A 336 5.16 23.02 12.52
CA ALA A 336 5.13 24.21 11.66
C ALA A 336 6.04 24.05 10.42
N ALA A 337 7.28 23.58 10.63
CA ALA A 337 8.22 23.33 9.54
C ALA A 337 7.75 22.18 8.64
N ALA A 338 7.26 21.10 9.23
CA ALA A 338 6.74 19.95 8.48
C ALA A 338 5.53 20.33 7.58
N LYS A 339 4.62 21.17 8.08
CA LYS A 339 3.47 21.65 7.29
C LYS A 339 3.88 22.64 6.18
N ALA A 340 4.99 23.34 6.35
CA ALA A 340 5.46 24.32 5.37
C ALA A 340 6.03 23.66 4.10
N SER A 341 6.67 22.48 4.23
CA SER A 341 7.31 21.83 3.08
C SER A 341 7.32 20.32 3.18
N GLY A 342 6.53 19.67 2.32
CA GLY A 342 6.56 18.21 2.17
C GLY A 342 7.89 17.68 1.64
N ALA A 343 8.57 18.42 0.76
CA ALA A 343 9.89 18.04 0.26
C ALA A 343 10.94 17.99 1.40
N GLU A 344 10.90 18.96 2.33
CA GLU A 344 11.78 18.95 3.50
C GLU A 344 11.46 17.79 4.46
N VAL A 345 10.17 17.44 4.62
CA VAL A 345 9.79 16.25 5.40
C VAL A 345 10.36 15.00 4.77
N VAL A 346 10.23 14.82 3.45
CA VAL A 346 10.80 13.67 2.75
C VAL A 346 12.33 13.67 2.84
N ALA A 347 12.98 14.83 2.74
CA ALA A 347 14.43 14.95 2.96
C ALA A 347 14.82 14.50 4.37
N ARG A 348 14.03 14.90 5.40
CA ARG A 348 14.25 14.47 6.79
C ARG A 348 14.02 12.95 6.93
N MET A 349 12.95 12.42 6.37
CA MET A 349 12.70 10.97 6.37
C MET A 349 13.88 10.19 5.78
N LYS A 350 14.50 10.69 4.69
CA LYS A 350 15.68 10.07 4.07
C LYS A 350 16.92 10.14 4.95
N ALA A 351 17.08 11.21 5.73
CA ALA A 351 18.22 11.41 6.61
C ALA A 351 18.15 10.57 7.90
N MET A 352 16.99 10.01 8.23
CA MET A 352 16.78 9.19 9.41
C MET A 352 16.82 7.70 9.04
N PRO A 353 17.44 6.83 9.86
CA PRO A 353 17.29 5.39 9.69
C PRO A 353 15.84 4.98 9.97
N THR A 354 15.32 4.04 9.19
CA THR A 354 14.03 3.41 9.50
C THR A 354 14.26 2.23 10.43
N ASP A 355 13.46 2.10 11.48
CA ASP A 355 13.42 0.91 12.34
C ASP A 355 12.05 0.79 13.00
N ASP A 356 11.42 -0.37 12.81
CA ASP A 356 10.12 -0.74 13.38
C ASP A 356 9.95 -2.26 13.42
N ASP A 357 8.90 -2.73 14.09
CA ASP A 357 8.67 -4.16 14.28
C ASP A 357 8.17 -4.88 13.01
N ALA A 358 7.73 -4.13 12.00
CA ALA A 358 7.25 -4.73 10.76
C ALA A 358 8.39 -5.07 9.79
N PHE A 359 9.35 -4.15 9.60
CA PHE A 359 10.42 -4.31 8.60
C PHE A 359 11.83 -4.36 9.20
N GLY A 360 11.98 -4.10 10.51
CA GLY A 360 13.29 -3.95 11.11
C GLY A 360 14.03 -2.71 10.60
N SER A 361 15.36 -2.73 10.74
CA SER A 361 16.21 -1.62 10.34
C SER A 361 16.32 -1.50 8.82
N GLY A 362 16.36 -0.26 8.32
CA GLY A 362 16.49 0.06 6.92
C GLY A 362 16.79 1.54 6.69
N ARG A 363 16.74 1.97 5.45
CA ARG A 363 16.98 3.38 5.06
C ARG A 363 16.16 3.74 3.82
N ILE A 364 15.97 5.02 3.59
CA ILE A 364 15.38 5.54 2.35
C ILE A 364 16.52 6.13 1.51
N ARG A 365 16.61 5.69 0.26
CA ARG A 365 17.61 6.10 -0.72
C ARG A 365 17.23 7.45 -1.36
N GLU A 366 18.17 8.10 -2.06
CA GLU A 366 18.01 9.41 -2.68
C GLU A 366 16.87 9.46 -3.70
N ASP A 367 16.63 8.36 -4.41
CA ASP A 367 15.51 8.20 -5.36
C ASP A 367 14.14 7.99 -4.69
N GLY A 368 14.08 7.97 -3.36
CA GLY A 368 12.88 7.73 -2.57
C GLY A 368 12.57 6.26 -2.31
N ARG A 369 13.42 5.30 -2.73
CA ARG A 369 13.23 3.88 -2.42
C ARG A 369 13.62 3.56 -0.99
N LYS A 370 12.68 3.04 -0.17
CA LYS A 370 13.02 2.43 1.12
C LYS A 370 13.63 1.05 0.88
N LEU A 371 14.81 0.83 1.44
CA LEU A 371 15.53 -0.44 1.37
C LEU A 371 15.24 -1.28 2.62
N HIS A 372 14.92 -2.53 2.41
CA HIS A 372 14.71 -3.58 3.41
C HIS A 372 14.80 -4.94 2.71
N PRO A 373 14.98 -6.06 3.44
CA PRO A 373 15.04 -7.38 2.83
C PRO A 373 13.78 -7.76 2.06
N ALA A 374 13.94 -8.57 1.03
CA ALA A 374 12.87 -9.27 0.34
C ALA A 374 12.97 -10.77 0.61
N TYR A 375 11.83 -11.43 0.75
CA TYR A 375 11.73 -12.84 1.12
C TYR A 375 11.00 -13.60 0.03
N LEU A 376 11.66 -14.59 -0.55
CA LEU A 376 11.04 -15.54 -1.47
C LEU A 376 10.44 -16.68 -0.65
N PHE A 377 9.17 -16.92 -0.82
CA PHE A 377 8.42 -17.97 -0.16
C PHE A 377 7.86 -18.98 -1.16
N GLU A 378 7.68 -20.21 -0.69
CA GLU A 378 6.83 -21.22 -1.29
C GLU A 378 5.58 -21.40 -0.42
N VAL A 379 4.41 -21.47 -1.05
CA VAL A 379 3.17 -21.79 -0.34
C VAL A 379 3.21 -23.26 0.07
N LYS A 380 3.03 -23.51 1.35
CA LYS A 380 3.03 -24.84 1.96
C LYS A 380 1.90 -25.72 1.41
N ARG A 381 2.14 -27.02 1.42
CA ARG A 381 1.07 -28.01 1.31
C ARG A 381 0.22 -28.01 2.58
N PRO A 382 -1.05 -28.45 2.51
CA PRO A 382 -1.94 -28.49 3.69
C PRO A 382 -1.33 -29.21 4.88
N GLU A 383 -0.63 -30.33 4.67
CA GLU A 383 0.00 -31.15 5.71
C GLU A 383 1.27 -30.52 6.32
N GLU A 384 1.85 -29.51 5.70
CA GLU A 384 3.02 -28.76 6.20
C GLU A 384 2.61 -27.59 7.11
N SER A 385 1.35 -27.17 7.06
CA SER A 385 0.85 -26.06 7.88
C SER A 385 0.58 -26.51 9.31
N ARG A 386 1.07 -25.75 10.31
CA ARG A 386 0.90 -26.03 11.74
C ARG A 386 -0.32 -25.34 12.33
N GLY A 387 -1.03 -24.52 11.56
CA GLY A 387 -2.20 -23.80 12.03
C GLY A 387 -2.58 -22.60 11.14
N PRO A 388 -3.53 -21.79 11.61
CA PRO A 388 -4.02 -20.65 10.84
C PRO A 388 -2.90 -19.69 10.44
N LEU A 389 -2.85 -19.31 9.13
CA LEU A 389 -1.90 -18.39 8.53
C LEU A 389 -0.43 -18.87 8.48
N ASP A 390 -0.13 -20.09 8.91
CA ASP A 390 1.19 -20.71 8.72
C ASP A 390 1.27 -21.30 7.30
N TYR A 391 1.28 -20.41 6.30
CA TYR A 391 1.11 -20.78 4.89
C TYR A 391 2.41 -20.74 4.09
N TYR A 392 3.46 -20.13 4.61
CA TYR A 392 4.68 -19.90 3.88
C TYR A 392 5.88 -20.64 4.42
N LYS A 393 6.69 -21.15 3.49
CA LYS A 393 8.02 -21.70 3.72
C LYS A 393 9.04 -20.75 3.10
N LEU A 394 9.92 -20.20 3.91
CA LEU A 394 10.99 -19.30 3.44
C LEU A 394 12.00 -20.09 2.61
N LEU A 395 12.20 -19.67 1.35
CA LEU A 395 13.19 -20.24 0.45
C LEU A 395 14.48 -19.42 0.40
N GLN A 396 14.35 -18.08 0.37
CA GLN A 396 15.49 -17.18 0.23
C GLN A 396 15.20 -15.83 0.86
N THR A 397 16.22 -15.25 1.49
CA THR A 397 16.24 -13.83 1.89
C THR A 397 17.22 -13.08 1.00
N THR A 398 16.77 -11.99 0.40
CA THR A 398 17.59 -11.10 -0.42
C THR A 398 17.77 -9.79 0.35
N PRO A 399 19.02 -9.36 0.64
CA PRO A 399 19.27 -8.08 1.30
C PRO A 399 18.70 -6.89 0.50
N GLY A 400 18.29 -5.83 1.17
CA GLY A 400 17.62 -4.68 0.55
C GLY A 400 18.43 -4.02 -0.57
N GLU A 401 19.74 -3.92 -0.40
CA GLU A 401 20.64 -3.36 -1.43
C GLU A 401 20.66 -4.17 -2.74
N GLU A 402 20.39 -5.48 -2.65
CA GLU A 402 20.35 -6.37 -3.80
C GLU A 402 18.93 -6.58 -4.34
N ALA A 403 17.91 -6.44 -3.49
CA ALA A 403 16.53 -6.71 -3.86
C ALA A 403 16.00 -5.69 -4.87
N PHE A 404 16.33 -4.43 -4.68
CA PHE A 404 15.85 -3.32 -5.49
C PHE A 404 16.82 -2.92 -6.58
N ARG A 405 16.27 -2.24 -7.61
CA ARG A 405 17.06 -1.79 -8.77
C ARG A 405 18.25 -0.93 -8.32
N PRO A 406 19.45 -1.15 -8.88
CA PRO A 406 20.58 -0.26 -8.63
C PRO A 406 20.24 1.20 -8.92
N LEU A 407 20.71 2.12 -8.09
CA LEU A 407 20.38 3.54 -8.17
C LEU A 407 20.67 4.14 -9.55
N ALA A 408 21.83 3.79 -10.12
CA ALA A 408 22.26 4.27 -11.43
C ALA A 408 21.38 3.80 -12.61
N GLU A 409 20.64 2.70 -12.44
CA GLU A 409 19.77 2.13 -13.49
C GLU A 409 18.34 2.72 -13.47
N GLY A 410 18.02 3.55 -12.46
CA GLY A 410 16.67 4.06 -12.24
C GLY A 410 16.25 5.16 -13.21
N ASN A 411 17.18 5.91 -13.76
CA ASN A 411 16.92 7.13 -14.53
C ASN A 411 16.09 8.16 -13.74
N CYS A 412 16.30 8.23 -12.41
CA CYS A 412 15.64 9.20 -11.57
C CYS A 412 16.24 10.59 -11.80
N PRO A 413 15.44 11.62 -12.15
CA PRO A 413 15.97 12.96 -12.43
C PRO A 413 16.58 13.67 -11.20
N LEU A 414 16.36 13.14 -9.98
CA LEU A 414 16.99 13.65 -8.76
C LEU A 414 18.41 13.15 -8.58
N ILE A 415 18.81 12.10 -9.29
CA ILE A 415 20.14 11.50 -9.22
C ILE A 415 21.01 12.13 -10.32
N ARG A 416 22.01 12.89 -9.89
CA ARG A 416 23.01 13.42 -10.82
C ARG A 416 23.93 12.27 -11.25
N ALA A 417 24.12 12.14 -12.55
CA ALA A 417 25.06 11.19 -13.14
C ALA A 417 26.52 11.53 -12.74
#